data_7e8a14f03dcf22650452218efc21e55d
#
_entry.id   7e8a14f03dcf22650452218efc21e55d
#
_cell.length_a   1.000
_cell.length_b   1.000
_cell.length_c   1.000
_cell.angle_alpha   90.00
_cell.angle_beta   90.00
_cell.angle_gamma   90.00
#
_symmetry.space_group_name_H-M   'P 1'
#
loop_
_entity.id
_entity.type
_entity.pdbx_description
1 polymer ?
#
loop_
_entity_poly.entity_id
_entity_poly.type
_entity_poly.pdbx_seq_one_letter_code
_entity_poly.pdbx_strand_id
1 'polypeptide(L)'
;METMENWLQKASVLNEALPYIQKFRGKTIVVKYGGSAMVDHELKKNVIRDVALLKLVGFRPIIVHGGGKEITKWTKKVGIETRFVNGLRVTDKETMEVAEMVLNRINKGLASMMEKVGVRAVGISGKDGSVLRVKKKLSKGEDIGYVGEVTKVNTELLNTLLDNNFVPVICPIGSDDAYHSFNINADDAACAIATAMGASKLVFLTDIEGVYRDPLDKSSLISELSIPEAEELLGSGNVGGGMLPKIQNCVDAIKAGVSRVHILDGRIPHCLLLEFYTNKGVGTAIIGDEEERFYNENE
;
A
#
# COMPACT_ATOMS: atom_id res chain seq x y z
N MET A 1 29.57 -2.99 26.19
CA MET A 1 28.58 -2.48 27.17
C MET A 1 27.91 -1.26 26.54
N GLU A 2 26.59 -1.20 26.54
CA GLU A 2 25.89 0.05 26.13
C GLU A 2 26.21 1.13 27.19
N THR A 3 26.50 2.34 26.72
CA THR A 3 26.78 3.50 27.57
C THR A 3 25.49 4.17 28.05
N MET A 4 25.53 4.94 29.11
CA MET A 4 24.42 5.76 29.59
C MET A 4 23.93 6.70 28.48
N GLU A 5 24.78 7.23 27.66
CA GLU A 5 24.48 8.09 26.52
C GLU A 5 23.59 7.37 25.50
N ASN A 6 23.87 6.10 25.15
CA ASN A 6 23.03 5.30 24.29
C ASN A 6 21.63 5.06 24.88
N TRP A 7 21.51 4.93 26.19
CA TRP A 7 20.20 4.78 26.84
C TRP A 7 19.42 6.08 26.85
N LEU A 8 20.07 7.20 27.09
CA LEU A 8 19.43 8.52 27.00
C LEU A 8 18.96 8.84 25.57
N GLN A 9 19.77 8.49 24.57
CA GLN A 9 19.38 8.65 23.16
C GLN A 9 18.15 7.79 22.80
N LYS A 10 18.08 6.54 23.26
CA LYS A 10 16.90 5.69 23.06
C LYS A 10 15.64 6.29 23.71
N ALA A 11 15.76 6.87 24.92
CA ALA A 11 14.67 7.52 25.60
C ALA A 11 14.22 8.81 24.87
N SER A 12 15.17 9.60 24.33
CA SER A 12 14.88 10.79 23.53
C SER A 12 14.05 10.47 22.29
N VAL A 13 14.47 9.47 21.52
CA VAL A 13 13.76 9.01 20.31
C VAL A 13 12.30 8.62 20.63
N LEU A 14 12.05 7.94 21.75
CA LEU A 14 10.68 7.59 22.17
C LEU A 14 9.85 8.82 22.52
N ASN A 15 10.46 9.81 23.20
CA ASN A 15 9.78 11.06 23.54
C ASN A 15 9.50 11.91 22.28
N GLU A 16 10.40 11.94 21.31
CA GLU A 16 10.23 12.64 20.03
C GLU A 16 9.06 12.05 19.21
N ALA A 17 8.81 10.75 19.34
CA ALA A 17 7.69 10.09 18.67
C ALA A 17 6.31 10.41 19.31
N LEU A 18 6.27 10.90 20.55
CA LEU A 18 5.04 11.07 21.32
C LEU A 18 4.00 11.99 20.64
N PRO A 19 4.33 13.17 20.09
CA PRO A 19 3.35 14.02 19.39
C PRO A 19 2.70 13.31 18.19
N TYR A 20 3.50 12.54 17.44
CA TYR A 20 3.01 11.78 16.28
C TYR A 20 2.06 10.65 16.72
N ILE A 21 2.40 9.92 17.79
CA ILE A 21 1.55 8.89 18.39
C ILE A 21 0.21 9.49 18.80
N GLN A 22 0.21 10.63 19.48
CA GLN A 22 -1.01 11.32 19.92
C GLN A 22 -1.86 11.77 18.73
N LYS A 23 -1.24 12.37 17.69
CA LYS A 23 -1.93 12.88 16.51
C LYS A 23 -2.62 11.78 15.69
N PHE A 24 -1.99 10.60 15.59
CA PHE A 24 -2.46 9.53 14.71
C PHE A 24 -3.17 8.38 15.44
N ARG A 25 -3.30 8.45 16.76
CA ARG A 25 -4.04 7.44 17.54
C ARG A 25 -5.48 7.31 17.06
N GLY A 26 -5.91 6.08 16.80
CA GLY A 26 -7.25 5.76 16.29
C GLY A 26 -7.46 6.03 14.79
N LYS A 27 -6.48 6.61 14.11
CA LYS A 27 -6.58 6.89 12.67
C LYS A 27 -6.35 5.62 11.85
N THR A 28 -7.17 5.45 10.81
CA THR A 28 -7.01 4.36 9.85
C THR A 28 -5.88 4.68 8.87
N ILE A 29 -5.01 3.71 8.65
CA ILE A 29 -3.94 3.75 7.65
C ILE A 29 -4.03 2.52 6.76
N VAL A 30 -3.96 2.71 5.46
CA VAL A 30 -3.87 1.61 4.48
C VAL A 30 -2.45 1.52 3.96
N VAL A 31 -1.84 0.36 4.12
CA VAL A 31 -0.48 0.07 3.61
C VAL A 31 -0.60 -0.90 2.45
N LYS A 32 -0.37 -0.39 1.24
CA LYS A 32 -0.20 -1.26 0.08
C LYS A 32 1.21 -1.83 0.10
N TYR A 33 1.32 -3.13 0.24
CA TYR A 33 2.57 -3.86 0.33
C TYR A 33 2.83 -4.66 -0.95
N GLY A 34 3.92 -4.33 -1.65
CA GLY A 34 4.25 -4.93 -2.95
C GLY A 34 5.74 -4.85 -3.27
N GLY A 35 6.07 -5.13 -4.53
CA GLY A 35 7.43 -4.98 -5.03
C GLY A 35 8.41 -6.04 -4.53
N SER A 36 9.70 -5.70 -4.56
CA SER A 36 10.80 -6.57 -4.13
C SER A 36 10.83 -6.76 -2.61
N ALA A 37 10.33 -5.81 -1.83
CA ALA A 37 10.20 -5.94 -0.38
C ALA A 37 9.36 -7.17 0.04
N MET A 38 8.47 -7.67 -0.82
CA MET A 38 7.73 -8.91 -0.57
C MET A 38 8.53 -10.18 -0.82
N VAL A 39 9.61 -10.11 -1.59
CA VAL A 39 10.43 -11.28 -1.96
C VAL A 39 11.55 -11.47 -0.96
N ASP A 40 12.18 -10.40 -0.54
CA ASP A 40 13.25 -10.42 0.46
C ASP A 40 12.71 -10.71 1.85
N HIS A 41 13.33 -11.67 2.56
CA HIS A 41 12.84 -12.14 3.85
C HIS A 41 13.07 -11.14 4.99
N GLU A 42 14.19 -10.42 4.99
CA GLU A 42 14.50 -9.44 6.03
C GLU A 42 13.70 -8.15 5.83
N LEU A 43 13.56 -7.66 4.59
CA LEU A 43 12.70 -6.53 4.30
C LEU A 43 11.24 -6.82 4.68
N LYS A 44 10.77 -8.04 4.39
CA LYS A 44 9.44 -8.47 4.81
C LYS A 44 9.26 -8.42 6.33
N LYS A 45 10.24 -8.89 7.10
CA LYS A 45 10.21 -8.81 8.57
C LYS A 45 10.15 -7.36 9.06
N ASN A 46 10.93 -6.47 8.44
CA ASN A 46 10.96 -5.05 8.82
C ASN A 46 9.60 -4.41 8.61
N VAL A 47 8.99 -4.56 7.43
CA VAL A 47 7.65 -4.03 7.15
C VAL A 47 6.60 -4.56 8.14
N ILE A 48 6.63 -5.87 8.43
CA ILE A 48 5.71 -6.48 9.41
C ILE A 48 5.92 -5.91 10.81
N ARG A 49 7.16 -5.69 11.26
CA ARG A 49 7.46 -5.08 12.55
C ARG A 49 7.02 -3.62 12.61
N ASP A 50 7.21 -2.88 11.53
CA ASP A 50 6.77 -1.49 11.43
C ASP A 50 5.24 -1.39 11.55
N VAL A 51 4.49 -2.19 10.78
CA VAL A 51 3.02 -2.22 10.88
C VAL A 51 2.56 -2.67 12.27
N ALA A 52 3.26 -3.65 12.86
CA ALA A 52 2.97 -4.10 14.22
C ALA A 52 3.17 -2.98 15.25
N LEU A 53 4.27 -2.21 15.14
CA LEU A 53 4.52 -1.06 16.01
C LEU A 53 3.44 0.02 15.81
N LEU A 54 3.09 0.36 14.56
CA LEU A 54 2.01 1.30 14.27
C LEU A 54 0.69 0.86 14.94
N LYS A 55 0.35 -0.44 14.88
CA LYS A 55 -0.83 -0.99 15.56
C LYS A 55 -0.75 -0.83 17.08
N LEU A 56 0.41 -1.15 17.67
CA LEU A 56 0.60 -1.11 19.13
C LEU A 56 0.56 0.32 19.69
N VAL A 57 1.00 1.31 18.93
CA VAL A 57 0.94 2.73 19.32
C VAL A 57 -0.43 3.37 19.04
N GLY A 58 -1.38 2.60 18.50
CA GLY A 58 -2.78 3.01 18.41
C GLY A 58 -3.32 3.35 17.03
N PHE A 59 -2.55 3.16 15.96
CA PHE A 59 -3.11 3.21 14.60
C PHE A 59 -4.08 2.04 14.33
N ARG A 60 -4.89 2.19 13.31
CA ARG A 60 -5.77 1.15 12.76
C ARG A 60 -5.28 0.71 11.37
N PRO A 61 -4.21 -0.09 11.28
CA PRO A 61 -3.62 -0.44 9.99
C PRO A 61 -4.43 -1.51 9.26
N ILE A 62 -4.51 -1.35 7.94
CA ILE A 62 -5.01 -2.32 6.97
C ILE A 62 -3.87 -2.59 5.99
N ILE A 63 -3.53 -3.85 5.73
CA ILE A 63 -2.54 -4.23 4.73
C ILE A 63 -3.27 -4.69 3.47
N VAL A 64 -2.93 -4.11 2.32
CA VAL A 64 -3.33 -4.61 1.00
C VAL A 64 -2.08 -5.09 0.29
N HIS A 65 -1.97 -6.38 -0.01
CA HIS A 65 -0.73 -6.89 -0.58
C HIS A 65 -0.85 -7.23 -2.06
N GLY A 66 0.26 -7.13 -2.77
CA GLY A 66 0.40 -7.64 -4.13
C GLY A 66 0.88 -9.10 -4.15
N GLY A 67 1.34 -9.56 -5.32
CA GLY A 67 1.87 -10.91 -5.48
C GLY A 67 2.27 -11.24 -6.93
N GLY A 68 2.37 -10.23 -7.80
CA GLY A 68 2.60 -10.42 -9.23
C GLY A 68 3.81 -11.30 -9.57
N LYS A 69 4.94 -11.12 -8.86
CA LYS A 69 6.16 -11.93 -9.05
C LYS A 69 5.91 -13.42 -8.73
N GLU A 70 5.19 -13.70 -7.63
CA GLU A 70 4.85 -15.09 -7.25
C GLU A 70 3.81 -15.69 -8.21
N ILE A 71 2.81 -14.91 -8.67
CA ILE A 71 1.88 -15.38 -9.70
C ILE A 71 2.64 -15.79 -10.95
N THR A 72 3.54 -14.92 -11.48
CA THR A 72 4.36 -15.22 -12.66
C THR A 72 5.20 -16.49 -12.47
N LYS A 73 5.78 -16.68 -11.28
CA LYS A 73 6.56 -17.87 -10.95
C LYS A 73 5.71 -19.13 -10.97
N TRP A 74 4.47 -19.07 -10.45
CA TRP A 74 3.57 -20.22 -10.41
C TRP A 74 2.91 -20.51 -11.75
N THR A 75 2.48 -19.50 -12.53
CA THR A 75 1.98 -19.70 -13.90
C THR A 75 3.03 -20.41 -14.76
N LYS A 76 4.30 -19.96 -14.69
CA LYS A 76 5.41 -20.63 -15.39
C LYS A 76 5.58 -22.10 -14.95
N LYS A 77 5.44 -22.40 -13.65
CA LYS A 77 5.57 -23.78 -13.14
C LYS A 77 4.50 -24.72 -13.65
N VAL A 78 3.30 -24.22 -13.89
CA VAL A 78 2.16 -25.02 -14.40
C VAL A 78 2.00 -24.89 -15.92
N GLY A 79 2.96 -24.27 -16.63
CA GLY A 79 2.98 -24.20 -18.08
C GLY A 79 2.07 -23.13 -18.68
N ILE A 80 1.56 -22.16 -17.88
CA ILE A 80 0.74 -21.05 -18.37
C ILE A 80 1.64 -19.90 -18.77
N GLU A 81 1.46 -19.40 -19.99
CA GLU A 81 2.17 -18.24 -20.50
C GLU A 81 1.63 -16.94 -19.85
N THR A 82 2.54 -16.12 -19.36
CA THR A 82 2.19 -14.83 -18.75
C THR A 82 2.24 -13.71 -19.78
N ARG A 83 1.15 -12.98 -19.96
CA ARG A 83 1.05 -11.82 -20.85
C ARG A 83 0.58 -10.58 -20.08
N PHE A 84 1.10 -9.41 -20.49
CA PHE A 84 0.71 -8.12 -19.93
C PHE A 84 0.25 -7.17 -21.02
N VAL A 85 -0.78 -6.39 -20.74
CA VAL A 85 -1.28 -5.32 -21.59
C VAL A 85 -1.34 -4.04 -20.76
N ASN A 86 -0.65 -3.00 -21.18
CA ASN A 86 -0.55 -1.73 -20.45
C ASN A 86 -0.23 -1.88 -18.95
N GLY A 87 0.67 -2.81 -18.60
CA GLY A 87 1.07 -3.08 -17.22
C GLY A 87 0.09 -3.95 -16.41
N LEU A 88 -1.09 -4.29 -16.94
CA LEU A 88 -2.05 -5.21 -16.35
C LEU A 88 -1.83 -6.63 -16.85
N ARG A 89 -1.90 -7.62 -15.95
CA ARG A 89 -1.79 -9.04 -16.31
C ARG A 89 -3.04 -9.47 -17.05
N VAL A 90 -2.89 -9.99 -18.27
CA VAL A 90 -3.97 -10.73 -18.93
C VAL A 90 -4.27 -11.96 -18.08
N THR A 91 -5.49 -12.09 -17.64
CA THR A 91 -5.91 -13.07 -16.65
C THR A 91 -7.04 -13.92 -17.23
N ASP A 92 -6.72 -14.98 -17.95
CA ASP A 92 -7.69 -15.99 -18.37
C ASP A 92 -8.16 -16.84 -17.17
N LYS A 93 -9.02 -17.79 -17.38
CA LYS A 93 -9.61 -18.61 -16.32
C LYS A 93 -8.54 -19.38 -15.53
N GLU A 94 -7.60 -20.00 -16.20
CA GLU A 94 -6.54 -20.80 -15.57
C GLU A 94 -5.57 -19.89 -14.80
N THR A 95 -5.21 -18.75 -15.38
CA THR A 95 -4.40 -17.72 -14.70
C THR A 95 -5.12 -17.17 -13.46
N MET A 96 -6.46 -17.01 -13.49
CA MET A 96 -7.23 -16.54 -12.34
C MET A 96 -7.20 -17.56 -11.20
N GLU A 97 -7.35 -18.85 -11.49
CA GLU A 97 -7.25 -19.92 -10.50
C GLU A 97 -5.87 -19.92 -9.81
N VAL A 98 -4.80 -19.81 -10.59
CA VAL A 98 -3.43 -19.73 -10.07
C VAL A 98 -3.25 -18.45 -9.25
N ALA A 99 -3.74 -17.31 -9.73
CA ALA A 99 -3.65 -16.03 -9.01
C ALA A 99 -4.37 -16.10 -7.65
N GLU A 100 -5.57 -16.67 -7.61
CA GLU A 100 -6.33 -16.84 -6.38
C GLU A 100 -5.61 -17.74 -5.36
N MET A 101 -5.08 -18.88 -5.78
CA MET A 101 -4.29 -19.78 -4.92
C MET A 101 -3.04 -19.07 -4.37
N VAL A 102 -2.27 -18.41 -5.23
CA VAL A 102 -1.00 -17.77 -4.87
C VAL A 102 -1.21 -16.59 -3.94
N LEU A 103 -2.19 -15.72 -4.26
CA LEU A 103 -2.47 -14.55 -3.44
C LEU A 103 -3.00 -14.94 -2.06
N ASN A 104 -3.87 -15.93 -1.94
CA ASN A 104 -4.33 -16.43 -0.65
C ASN A 104 -3.20 -17.06 0.18
N ARG A 105 -2.27 -17.77 -0.45
CA ARG A 105 -1.08 -18.28 0.24
C ARG A 105 -0.21 -17.16 0.80
N ILE A 106 0.05 -16.12 0.02
CA ILE A 106 0.81 -14.93 0.49
C ILE A 106 0.07 -14.29 1.65
N ASN A 107 -1.24 -14.09 1.50
CA ASN A 107 -2.13 -13.49 2.48
C ASN A 107 -2.02 -14.16 3.86
N LYS A 108 -2.21 -15.48 3.91
CA LYS A 108 -2.10 -16.24 5.15
C LYS A 108 -0.69 -16.22 5.74
N GLY A 109 0.33 -16.19 4.87
CA GLY A 109 1.72 -16.03 5.30
C GLY A 109 1.98 -14.70 6.01
N LEU A 110 1.46 -13.59 5.48
CA LEU A 110 1.59 -12.26 6.09
C LEU A 110 0.82 -12.18 7.42
N ALA A 111 -0.42 -12.68 7.48
CA ALA A 111 -1.18 -12.73 8.72
C ALA A 111 -0.42 -13.53 9.81
N SER A 112 0.13 -14.68 9.45
CA SER A 112 0.93 -15.49 10.38
C SER A 112 2.21 -14.77 10.86
N MET A 113 2.82 -13.92 10.01
CA MET A 113 3.99 -13.13 10.43
C MET A 113 3.60 -12.03 11.42
N MET A 114 2.42 -11.40 11.28
CA MET A 114 1.87 -10.46 12.26
C MET A 114 1.65 -11.13 13.62
N GLU A 115 1.05 -12.32 13.64
CA GLU A 115 0.86 -13.11 14.87
C GLU A 115 2.19 -13.43 15.56
N LYS A 116 3.24 -13.76 14.81
CA LYS A 116 4.59 -14.03 15.35
C LYS A 116 5.21 -12.84 16.08
N VAL A 117 4.82 -11.62 15.75
CA VAL A 117 5.28 -10.40 16.42
C VAL A 117 4.26 -9.88 17.46
N GLY A 118 3.27 -10.71 17.83
CA GLY A 118 2.33 -10.43 18.90
C GLY A 118 1.15 -9.54 18.50
N VAL A 119 0.90 -9.35 17.21
CA VAL A 119 -0.23 -8.55 16.71
C VAL A 119 -1.25 -9.45 16.00
N ARG A 120 -2.49 -9.44 16.50
CA ARG A 120 -3.58 -10.24 15.92
C ARG A 120 -3.91 -9.76 14.51
N ALA A 121 -3.91 -10.66 13.56
CA ALA A 121 -4.18 -10.35 12.16
C ALA A 121 -5.10 -11.38 11.51
N VAL A 122 -5.93 -10.94 10.58
CA VAL A 122 -6.80 -11.83 9.80
C VAL A 122 -6.55 -11.59 8.32
N GLY A 123 -6.12 -12.65 7.63
CA GLY A 123 -5.98 -12.64 6.18
C GLY A 123 -7.32 -12.95 5.52
N ILE A 124 -7.79 -12.02 4.68
CA ILE A 124 -9.02 -12.14 3.88
C ILE A 124 -8.73 -11.84 2.42
N SER A 125 -9.61 -12.32 1.54
CA SER A 125 -9.69 -11.84 0.16
C SER A 125 -10.77 -10.75 0.06
N GLY A 126 -10.76 -9.95 -0.98
CA GLY A 126 -11.84 -9.01 -1.23
C GLY A 126 -13.20 -9.67 -1.51
N LYS A 127 -13.24 -10.99 -1.73
CA LYS A 127 -14.47 -11.79 -1.85
C LYS A 127 -15.14 -12.01 -0.50
N ASP A 128 -14.34 -12.14 0.58
CA ASP A 128 -14.84 -12.41 1.93
C ASP A 128 -15.70 -11.23 2.39
N GLY A 129 -16.91 -11.50 2.84
CA GLY A 129 -17.89 -10.47 3.19
C GLY A 129 -18.20 -9.48 2.06
N SER A 130 -17.91 -9.84 0.81
CA SER A 130 -18.04 -8.95 -0.35
C SER A 130 -17.32 -7.61 -0.16
N VAL A 131 -16.14 -7.64 0.44
CA VAL A 131 -15.33 -6.43 0.71
C VAL A 131 -15.01 -5.68 -0.58
N LEU A 132 -14.68 -6.39 -1.68
CA LEU A 132 -14.42 -5.78 -2.98
C LEU A 132 -15.40 -6.29 -4.04
N ARG A 133 -16.38 -5.45 -4.39
CA ARG A 133 -17.24 -5.67 -5.55
C ARG A 133 -16.59 -5.05 -6.78
N VAL A 134 -16.64 -5.77 -7.90
CA VAL A 134 -15.97 -5.38 -9.13
C VAL A 134 -16.89 -5.53 -10.35
N LYS A 135 -16.52 -4.81 -11.39
CA LYS A 135 -16.92 -5.08 -12.78
C LYS A 135 -15.68 -5.49 -13.57
N LYS A 136 -15.87 -6.14 -14.71
CA LYS A 136 -14.78 -6.49 -15.63
C LYS A 136 -14.07 -5.22 -16.12
N LYS A 137 -12.74 -5.19 -16.00
CA LYS A 137 -11.90 -4.09 -16.48
C LYS A 137 -11.40 -4.37 -17.89
N LEU A 138 -11.59 -3.41 -18.79
CA LEU A 138 -10.95 -3.41 -20.11
C LEU A 138 -9.68 -2.56 -20.07
N SER A 139 -8.66 -2.93 -20.85
CA SER A 139 -7.44 -2.15 -20.99
C SER A 139 -7.44 -1.43 -22.33
N LYS A 140 -7.75 -0.14 -22.35
CA LYS A 140 -7.95 0.67 -23.58
C LYS A 140 -8.90 0.01 -24.58
N GLY A 141 -10.00 -0.59 -24.08
CA GLY A 141 -10.99 -1.29 -24.88
C GLY A 141 -10.67 -2.77 -25.18
N GLU A 142 -9.47 -3.26 -24.85
CA GLU A 142 -9.09 -4.65 -25.01
C GLU A 142 -9.60 -5.49 -23.83
N ASP A 143 -10.16 -6.67 -24.11
CA ASP A 143 -10.53 -7.65 -23.10
C ASP A 143 -9.27 -8.37 -22.57
N ILE A 144 -8.97 -8.16 -21.30
CA ILE A 144 -7.83 -8.76 -20.60
C ILE A 144 -8.23 -9.88 -19.64
N GLY A 145 -9.43 -10.45 -19.82
CA GLY A 145 -9.94 -11.59 -19.06
C GLY A 145 -10.54 -11.20 -17.70
N TYR A 146 -10.21 -11.99 -16.67
CA TYR A 146 -10.73 -11.83 -15.31
C TYR A 146 -9.93 -10.78 -14.52
N VAL A 147 -9.86 -9.57 -15.06
CA VAL A 147 -9.31 -8.39 -14.38
C VAL A 147 -10.44 -7.50 -13.92
N GLY A 148 -10.45 -7.14 -12.65
CA GLY A 148 -11.53 -6.39 -12.00
C GLY A 148 -11.18 -4.92 -11.78
N GLU A 149 -12.20 -4.06 -11.97
CA GLU A 149 -12.23 -2.68 -11.53
C GLU A 149 -13.18 -2.59 -10.33
N VAL A 150 -12.72 -2.05 -9.20
CA VAL A 150 -13.53 -1.94 -7.98
C VAL A 150 -14.66 -0.95 -8.21
N THR A 151 -15.89 -1.40 -7.95
CA THR A 151 -17.11 -0.57 -8.05
C THR A 151 -17.66 -0.19 -6.69
N LYS A 152 -17.42 -1.03 -5.67
CA LYS A 152 -17.88 -0.80 -4.30
C LYS A 152 -16.97 -1.52 -3.31
N VAL A 153 -16.72 -0.88 -2.18
CA VAL A 153 -16.07 -1.49 -1.02
C VAL A 153 -17.10 -1.63 0.10
N ASN A 154 -17.29 -2.85 0.60
CA ASN A 154 -18.07 -3.09 1.82
C ASN A 154 -17.13 -3.00 3.03
N THR A 155 -17.29 -1.94 3.82
CA THR A 155 -16.43 -1.64 4.96
C THR A 155 -16.84 -2.36 6.25
N GLU A 156 -17.98 -3.04 6.29
CA GLU A 156 -18.54 -3.65 7.50
C GLU A 156 -17.58 -4.67 8.14
N LEU A 157 -17.09 -5.63 7.33
CA LEU A 157 -16.13 -6.63 7.81
C LEU A 157 -14.82 -5.98 8.26
N LEU A 158 -14.32 -4.98 7.52
CA LEU A 158 -13.07 -4.29 7.85
C LEU A 158 -13.20 -3.54 9.20
N ASN A 159 -14.30 -2.81 9.41
CA ASN A 159 -14.57 -2.13 10.66
C ASN A 159 -14.70 -3.13 11.79
N THR A 160 -15.45 -4.23 11.62
CA THR A 160 -15.58 -5.29 12.61
C THR A 160 -14.22 -5.85 13.03
N LEU A 161 -13.33 -6.13 12.10
CA LEU A 161 -11.99 -6.63 12.41
C LEU A 161 -11.15 -5.58 13.17
N LEU A 162 -11.15 -4.33 12.71
CA LEU A 162 -10.40 -3.24 13.35
C LEU A 162 -10.91 -2.95 14.77
N ASP A 163 -12.24 -2.95 14.98
CA ASP A 163 -12.86 -2.68 16.27
C ASP A 163 -12.60 -3.83 17.28
N ASN A 164 -12.45 -5.04 16.78
CA ASN A 164 -12.02 -6.20 17.57
C ASN A 164 -10.50 -6.38 17.65
N ASN A 165 -9.76 -5.32 17.35
CA ASN A 165 -8.31 -5.23 17.52
C ASN A 165 -7.50 -6.16 16.59
N PHE A 166 -8.04 -6.58 15.45
CA PHE A 166 -7.31 -7.27 14.40
C PHE A 166 -6.72 -6.30 13.38
N VAL A 167 -5.66 -6.75 12.70
CA VAL A 167 -5.15 -6.12 11.48
C VAL A 167 -5.67 -6.90 10.27
N PRO A 168 -6.56 -6.32 9.46
CA PRO A 168 -6.96 -6.93 8.20
C PRO A 168 -5.79 -6.98 7.22
N VAL A 169 -5.52 -8.16 6.66
CA VAL A 169 -4.56 -8.36 5.55
C VAL A 169 -5.37 -8.79 4.34
N ILE A 170 -5.40 -7.98 3.29
CA ILE A 170 -6.33 -8.15 2.17
C ILE A 170 -5.56 -8.54 0.92
N CYS A 171 -5.95 -9.66 0.27
CA CYS A 171 -5.50 -9.94 -1.08
C CYS A 171 -6.48 -9.35 -2.11
N PRO A 172 -5.96 -8.78 -3.22
CA PRO A 172 -6.75 -8.02 -4.17
C PRO A 172 -7.48 -8.92 -5.18
N ILE A 173 -8.41 -9.71 -4.66
CA ILE A 173 -9.33 -10.53 -5.43
C ILE A 173 -10.73 -10.08 -5.05
N GLY A 174 -11.53 -9.69 -6.04
CA GLY A 174 -12.92 -9.29 -5.83
C GLY A 174 -13.89 -10.21 -6.56
N SER A 175 -15.18 -9.94 -6.42
CA SER A 175 -16.24 -10.64 -7.15
C SER A 175 -17.22 -9.67 -7.79
N ASP A 176 -17.73 -10.06 -8.97
CA ASP A 176 -18.87 -9.40 -9.60
C ASP A 176 -20.20 -9.80 -8.94
N ASP A 177 -21.32 -9.33 -9.48
CA ASP A 177 -22.65 -9.64 -8.96
C ASP A 177 -23.06 -11.11 -9.20
N ALA A 178 -22.40 -11.80 -10.13
CA ALA A 178 -22.56 -13.23 -10.36
C ALA A 178 -21.57 -14.08 -9.54
N TYR A 179 -20.78 -13.45 -8.66
CA TYR A 179 -19.77 -14.08 -7.80
C TYR A 179 -18.58 -14.72 -8.54
N HIS A 180 -18.32 -14.31 -9.78
CA HIS A 180 -17.08 -14.69 -10.44
C HIS A 180 -15.89 -13.95 -9.78
N SER A 181 -14.76 -14.67 -9.70
CA SER A 181 -13.51 -14.10 -9.16
C SER A 181 -12.80 -13.22 -10.19
N PHE A 182 -12.28 -12.08 -9.74
CA PHE A 182 -11.47 -11.17 -10.55
C PHE A 182 -10.18 -10.81 -9.82
N ASN A 183 -9.08 -10.81 -10.56
CA ASN A 183 -7.79 -10.29 -10.13
C ASN A 183 -7.83 -8.75 -10.23
N ILE A 184 -7.52 -8.07 -9.14
CA ILE A 184 -7.52 -6.61 -9.06
C ILE A 184 -6.07 -6.13 -8.97
N ASN A 185 -5.75 -5.00 -9.61
CA ASN A 185 -4.49 -4.32 -9.34
C ASN A 185 -4.42 -3.92 -7.86
N ALA A 186 -3.32 -4.26 -7.17
CA ALA A 186 -3.22 -4.05 -5.73
C ALA A 186 -3.17 -2.56 -5.35
N ASP A 187 -2.67 -1.67 -6.23
CA ASP A 187 -2.69 -0.23 -6.02
C ASP A 187 -4.13 0.29 -6.11
N ASP A 188 -4.90 -0.16 -7.14
CA ASP A 188 -6.32 0.20 -7.31
C ASP A 188 -7.16 -0.28 -6.11
N ALA A 189 -6.94 -1.51 -5.65
CA ALA A 189 -7.63 -2.06 -4.48
C ALA A 189 -7.31 -1.26 -3.20
N ALA A 190 -6.05 -0.88 -3.00
CA ALA A 190 -5.63 -0.09 -1.83
C ALA A 190 -6.24 1.31 -1.85
N CYS A 191 -6.31 1.98 -3.01
CA CYS A 191 -6.99 3.27 -3.17
C CYS A 191 -8.47 3.15 -2.82
N ALA A 192 -9.17 2.18 -3.39
CA ALA A 192 -10.59 1.98 -3.13
C ALA A 192 -10.88 1.71 -1.65
N ILE A 193 -10.07 0.87 -1.00
CA ILE A 193 -10.21 0.60 0.43
C ILE A 193 -9.89 1.84 1.26
N ALA A 194 -8.81 2.57 0.96
CA ALA A 194 -8.42 3.77 1.69
C ALA A 194 -9.52 4.83 1.65
N THR A 195 -10.07 5.07 0.46
CA THR A 195 -11.18 6.00 0.25
C THR A 195 -12.42 5.58 1.04
N ALA A 196 -12.87 4.33 0.88
CA ALA A 196 -14.08 3.85 1.55
C ALA A 196 -13.97 3.81 3.08
N MET A 197 -12.77 3.59 3.61
CA MET A 197 -12.49 3.58 5.05
C MET A 197 -12.24 4.98 5.64
N GLY A 198 -12.25 6.04 4.83
CA GLY A 198 -11.85 7.38 5.27
C GLY A 198 -10.46 7.38 5.88
N ALA A 199 -9.52 6.70 5.25
CA ALA A 199 -8.18 6.54 5.78
C ALA A 199 -7.46 7.89 5.83
N SER A 200 -6.82 8.19 6.97
CA SER A 200 -6.00 9.41 7.07
C SER A 200 -4.69 9.29 6.28
N LYS A 201 -4.22 8.07 6.04
CA LYS A 201 -3.02 7.83 5.23
C LYS A 201 -3.19 6.60 4.35
N LEU A 202 -2.73 6.72 3.10
CA LEU A 202 -2.48 5.60 2.19
C LEU A 202 -0.98 5.55 1.90
N VAL A 203 -0.36 4.39 2.02
CA VAL A 203 1.07 4.21 1.77
C VAL A 203 1.28 3.17 0.69
N PHE A 204 2.01 3.53 -0.34
CA PHE A 204 2.51 2.61 -1.35
C PHE A 204 3.95 2.23 -1.03
N LEU A 205 4.19 1.02 -0.56
CA LEU A 205 5.52 0.43 -0.50
C LEU A 205 5.87 -0.14 -1.87
N THR A 206 6.90 0.41 -2.49
CA THR A 206 7.29 0.15 -3.88
C THR A 206 8.81 -0.08 -3.98
N ASP A 207 9.31 -0.29 -5.18
CA ASP A 207 10.74 -0.42 -5.50
C ASP A 207 11.34 0.93 -5.97
N ILE A 208 10.69 2.05 -5.69
CA ILE A 208 11.09 3.39 -6.12
C ILE A 208 11.17 4.29 -4.89
N GLU A 209 12.23 5.10 -4.82
CA GLU A 209 12.52 5.99 -3.69
C GLU A 209 11.43 7.07 -3.48
N GLY A 210 10.77 7.51 -4.56
CA GLY A 210 9.71 8.52 -4.55
C GLY A 210 9.55 9.14 -5.94
N VAL A 211 9.05 10.37 -5.99
CA VAL A 211 8.88 11.16 -7.21
C VAL A 211 10.06 12.13 -7.33
N TYR A 212 10.70 12.15 -8.49
CA TYR A 212 11.80 13.05 -8.79
C TYR A 212 11.33 14.16 -9.73
N ARG A 213 11.84 15.37 -9.53
CA ARG A 213 11.63 16.47 -10.46
C ARG A 213 12.35 16.21 -11.79
N ASP A 214 13.56 15.69 -11.71
CA ASP A 214 14.34 15.15 -12.83
C ASP A 214 14.70 13.68 -12.52
N PRO A 215 14.18 12.69 -13.28
CA PRO A 215 14.46 11.27 -13.05
C PRO A 215 15.95 10.89 -13.13
N LEU A 216 16.78 11.73 -13.74
CA LEU A 216 18.22 11.52 -13.87
C LEU A 216 19.01 12.11 -12.69
N ASP A 217 18.40 13.02 -11.92
CA ASP A 217 19.00 13.64 -10.74
C ASP A 217 18.40 13.13 -9.45
N LYS A 218 19.15 12.29 -8.74
CA LYS A 218 18.70 11.74 -7.44
C LYS A 218 18.55 12.80 -6.34
N SER A 219 19.17 13.96 -6.46
CA SER A 219 19.02 15.06 -5.51
C SER A 219 17.70 15.81 -5.69
N SER A 220 16.99 15.57 -6.79
CA SER A 220 15.71 16.18 -7.12
C SER A 220 14.49 15.45 -6.56
N LEU A 221 14.69 14.54 -5.59
CA LEU A 221 13.58 13.84 -4.90
C LEU A 221 12.66 14.87 -4.24
N ILE A 222 11.37 14.77 -4.53
CA ILE A 222 10.35 15.68 -4.00
C ILE A 222 9.76 15.03 -2.73
N SER A 223 9.95 15.68 -1.60
CA SER A 223 9.45 15.19 -0.32
C SER A 223 7.93 15.33 -0.20
N GLU A 224 7.38 16.41 -0.73
CA GLU A 224 5.97 16.74 -0.62
C GLU A 224 5.44 17.41 -1.89
N LEU A 225 4.28 16.98 -2.37
CA LEU A 225 3.56 17.49 -3.53
C LEU A 225 2.12 17.84 -3.15
N SER A 226 1.67 19.01 -3.50
CA SER A 226 0.24 19.36 -3.54
C SER A 226 -0.45 18.70 -4.75
N ILE A 227 -1.79 18.67 -4.76
CA ILE A 227 -2.56 18.19 -5.91
C ILE A 227 -2.21 18.94 -7.20
N PRO A 228 -2.18 20.32 -7.22
CA PRO A 228 -1.81 21.04 -8.42
C PRO A 228 -0.40 20.72 -8.94
N GLU A 229 0.59 20.60 -8.04
CA GLU A 229 1.96 20.22 -8.41
C GLU A 229 2.03 18.80 -8.99
N ALA A 230 1.26 17.87 -8.42
CA ALA A 230 1.19 16.50 -8.93
C ALA A 230 0.51 16.43 -10.31
N GLU A 231 -0.55 17.22 -10.54
CA GLU A 231 -1.21 17.33 -11.85
C GLU A 231 -0.32 17.99 -12.91
N GLU A 232 0.44 19.02 -12.54
CA GLU A 232 1.45 19.62 -13.43
C GLU A 232 2.50 18.60 -13.85
N LEU A 233 3.00 17.79 -12.90
CA LEU A 233 3.94 16.71 -13.20
C LEU A 233 3.35 15.66 -14.14
N LEU A 234 2.07 15.27 -13.95
CA LEU A 234 1.38 14.35 -14.85
C LEU A 234 1.27 14.91 -16.27
N GLY A 235 1.10 16.23 -16.43
CA GLY A 235 1.01 16.91 -17.73
C GLY A 235 2.36 17.19 -18.40
N SER A 236 3.46 17.20 -17.63
CA SER A 236 4.79 17.64 -18.12
C SER A 236 5.47 16.66 -19.08
N GLY A 237 5.05 15.40 -19.09
CA GLY A 237 5.73 14.33 -19.86
C GLY A 237 7.08 13.89 -19.28
N ASN A 238 7.55 14.49 -18.19
CA ASN A 238 8.85 14.19 -17.56
C ASN A 238 8.79 12.95 -16.65
N VAL A 239 7.59 12.53 -16.27
CA VAL A 239 7.39 11.33 -15.45
C VAL A 239 7.18 10.12 -16.36
N GLY A 240 8.11 9.18 -16.33
CA GLY A 240 8.09 8.01 -17.21
C GLY A 240 7.41 6.77 -16.62
N GLY A 241 7.00 5.87 -17.52
CA GLY A 241 6.69 4.48 -17.23
C GLY A 241 5.59 4.25 -16.18
N GLY A 242 5.89 3.38 -15.22
CA GLY A 242 4.93 2.96 -14.19
C GLY A 242 4.65 3.99 -13.09
N MET A 243 5.32 5.16 -13.08
CA MET A 243 5.08 6.20 -12.07
C MET A 243 3.84 7.04 -12.40
N LEU A 244 3.56 7.33 -13.68
CA LEU A 244 2.36 8.10 -14.08
C LEU A 244 1.05 7.52 -13.50
N PRO A 245 0.72 6.22 -13.70
CA PRO A 245 -0.50 5.67 -13.12
C PRO A 245 -0.48 5.68 -11.59
N LYS A 246 0.70 5.62 -10.96
CA LYS A 246 0.82 5.67 -9.51
C LYS A 246 0.53 7.06 -8.95
N ILE A 247 1.09 8.12 -9.55
CA ILE A 247 0.78 9.51 -9.16
C ILE A 247 -0.71 9.80 -9.40
N GLN A 248 -1.27 9.35 -10.53
CA GLN A 248 -2.71 9.50 -10.80
C GLN A 248 -3.56 8.84 -9.71
N ASN A 249 -3.24 7.60 -9.34
CA ASN A 249 -3.93 6.91 -8.24
C ASN A 249 -3.82 7.65 -6.90
N CYS A 250 -2.67 8.29 -6.63
CA CYS A 250 -2.50 9.10 -5.42
C CYS A 250 -3.40 10.35 -5.44
N VAL A 251 -3.41 11.08 -6.55
CA VAL A 251 -4.27 12.28 -6.74
C VAL A 251 -5.75 11.89 -6.60
N ASP A 252 -6.17 10.80 -7.26
CA ASP A 252 -7.55 10.33 -7.21
C ASP A 252 -7.96 9.92 -5.79
N ALA A 253 -7.08 9.26 -5.04
CA ALA A 253 -7.33 8.88 -3.65
C ALA A 253 -7.50 10.10 -2.73
N ILE A 254 -6.68 11.15 -2.91
CA ILE A 254 -6.80 12.39 -2.12
C ILE A 254 -8.09 13.13 -2.48
N LYS A 255 -8.40 13.29 -3.77
CA LYS A 255 -9.67 13.90 -4.22
C LYS A 255 -10.89 13.14 -3.71
N ALA A 256 -10.74 11.85 -3.45
CA ALA A 256 -11.78 11.00 -2.87
C ALA A 256 -11.79 11.00 -1.33
N GLY A 257 -11.00 11.84 -0.65
CA GLY A 257 -11.05 12.09 0.79
C GLY A 257 -9.96 11.44 1.64
N VAL A 258 -8.95 10.82 1.04
CA VAL A 258 -7.75 10.40 1.79
C VAL A 258 -6.89 11.64 2.06
N SER A 259 -6.50 11.88 3.34
CA SER A 259 -5.78 13.12 3.68
C SER A 259 -4.37 13.18 3.09
N ARG A 260 -3.62 12.05 3.13
CA ARG A 260 -2.24 11.97 2.63
C ARG A 260 -1.98 10.63 1.96
N VAL A 261 -1.24 10.66 0.86
CA VAL A 261 -0.75 9.45 0.18
C VAL A 261 0.77 9.50 0.10
N HIS A 262 1.41 8.43 0.55
CA HIS A 262 2.87 8.32 0.59
C HIS A 262 3.37 7.27 -0.40
N ILE A 263 4.42 7.60 -1.14
CA ILE A 263 5.17 6.67 -2.01
C ILE A 263 6.53 6.45 -1.37
N LEU A 264 6.79 5.23 -0.89
CA LEU A 264 8.00 4.89 -0.14
C LEU A 264 8.74 3.72 -0.78
N ASP A 265 10.06 3.76 -0.72
CA ASP A 265 10.89 2.62 -1.06
C ASP A 265 10.84 1.55 0.04
N GLY A 266 10.12 0.47 -0.23
CA GLY A 266 10.02 -0.66 0.71
C GLY A 266 11.34 -1.43 0.92
N ARG A 267 12.41 -1.09 0.20
CA ARG A 267 13.75 -1.65 0.40
C ARG A 267 14.52 -0.93 1.51
N ILE A 268 14.10 0.27 1.89
CA ILE A 268 14.67 0.98 3.04
C ILE A 268 14.16 0.32 4.33
N PRO A 269 15.05 -0.19 5.19
CA PRO A 269 14.63 -0.76 6.47
C PRO A 269 13.86 0.28 7.30
N HIS A 270 12.72 -0.14 7.87
CA HIS A 270 11.87 0.70 8.71
C HIS A 270 11.33 1.98 8.03
N CYS A 271 11.14 1.94 6.72
CA CYS A 271 10.69 3.10 5.93
C CYS A 271 9.36 3.69 6.44
N LEU A 272 8.43 2.88 6.96
CA LEU A 272 7.18 3.37 7.55
C LEU A 272 7.42 4.20 8.81
N LEU A 273 8.34 3.77 9.66
CA LEU A 273 8.65 4.49 10.90
C LEU A 273 9.42 5.78 10.60
N LEU A 274 10.37 5.72 9.66
CA LEU A 274 11.11 6.90 9.22
C LEU A 274 10.17 7.96 8.63
N GLU A 275 9.20 7.54 7.82
CA GLU A 275 8.22 8.47 7.22
C GLU A 275 7.27 9.10 8.24
N PHE A 276 6.87 8.36 9.27
CA PHE A 276 5.83 8.83 10.19
C PHE A 276 6.34 9.46 11.48
N TYR A 277 7.59 9.21 11.84
CA TYR A 277 8.16 9.65 13.10
C TYR A 277 9.43 10.51 12.94
N THR A 278 9.71 10.99 11.71
CA THR A 278 10.82 11.92 11.47
C THR A 278 10.34 13.13 10.68
N ASN A 279 11.04 14.25 10.84
CA ASN A 279 10.68 15.53 10.21
C ASN A 279 10.96 15.58 8.69
N LYS A 280 11.81 14.68 8.16
CA LYS A 280 12.20 14.72 6.74
C LYS A 280 11.47 13.70 5.87
N GLY A 281 10.94 12.62 6.47
CA GLY A 281 10.45 11.49 5.71
C GLY A 281 11.54 10.82 4.84
N VAL A 282 11.18 9.81 4.09
CA VAL A 282 12.11 9.04 3.22
C VAL A 282 11.59 8.81 1.81
N GLY A 283 10.45 9.42 1.47
CA GLY A 283 9.79 9.25 0.19
C GLY A 283 9.14 10.52 -0.32
N THR A 284 8.03 10.36 -1.03
CA THR A 284 7.19 11.47 -1.49
C THR A 284 5.81 11.36 -0.87
N ALA A 285 5.35 12.42 -0.21
CA ALA A 285 3.97 12.58 0.22
C ALA A 285 3.20 13.43 -0.77
N ILE A 286 1.98 13.01 -1.15
CA ILE A 286 1.03 13.84 -1.88
C ILE A 286 -0.06 14.23 -0.89
N ILE A 287 -0.37 15.53 -0.78
CA ILE A 287 -1.24 16.12 0.23
C ILE A 287 -2.42 16.87 -0.40
N GLY A 288 -3.56 16.85 0.30
CA GLY A 288 -4.71 17.69 -0.06
C GLY A 288 -4.47 19.16 0.31
N ASP A 289 -5.24 20.07 -0.31
CA ASP A 289 -5.08 21.52 -0.17
C ASP A 289 -5.36 22.05 1.27
N GLU A 290 -6.11 21.28 2.08
CA GLU A 290 -6.45 21.63 3.46
C GLU A 290 -5.44 21.09 4.49
N GLU A 291 -4.44 20.32 4.06
CA GLU A 291 -3.44 19.71 4.94
C GLU A 291 -2.22 20.64 5.07
N GLU A 292 -1.79 20.92 6.31
CA GLU A 292 -0.54 21.62 6.55
C GLU A 292 0.65 20.79 6.06
N ARG A 293 1.59 21.43 5.39
CA ARG A 293 2.88 20.84 5.06
C ARG A 293 3.60 20.49 6.35
N PHE A 294 3.99 19.20 6.49
CA PHE A 294 4.71 18.75 7.70
C PHE A 294 6.19 19.13 7.68
N TYR A 295 6.71 19.32 6.49
CA TYR A 295 8.10 19.63 6.27
C TYR A 295 8.22 21.12 5.97
N ASN A 296 8.45 21.95 7.02
CA ASN A 296 8.89 23.32 6.80
C ASN A 296 10.32 23.25 6.27
N GLU A 297 10.54 23.68 5.03
CA GLU A 297 11.87 23.74 4.41
C GLU A 297 12.80 24.77 5.09
N ASN A 298 12.40 25.38 6.22
CA ASN A 298 13.09 26.49 6.90
C ASN A 298 13.40 26.26 8.39
N GLU A 299 13.59 24.99 8.84
CA GLU A 299 14.20 24.74 10.16
C GLU A 299 15.38 23.78 10.06
#